data_59c345d593a8cfb96bf4773f0efb4e3b
#
_entry.id   59c345d593a8cfb96bf4773f0efb4e3b
#
_cell.length_a   1.000
_cell.length_b   1.000
_cell.length_c   1.000
_cell.angle_alpha   90.00
_cell.angle_beta   90.00
_cell.angle_gamma   90.00
#
_symmetry.space_group_name_H-M   'P 1'
#
loop_
_entity.id
_entity.type
_entity.pdbx_description
1 polymer ?
#
loop_
_entity_poly.entity_id
_entity_poly.type
_entity_poly.pdbx_seq_one_letter_code
_entity_poly.pdbx_strand_id
1 'polypeptide(L)'
;LYHLVRFVLPGLLEQEKRILYVGLPISMIMFVVGVIFAYQVILPLAYAFFLGFGTESLAPMISIGSYISFVLGLVLPFGVVFQLPLIVLILTSTGILSPRTLVQYRKYFILIIAVMAAVLTPPDVISQLLMALPMLILYEISIVLAKLIVRRKGAKDN
;
A
#
# COMPACT_ATOMS: atom_id res chain seq x y z
N LEU A 1 -3.95 5.64 11.68
CA LEU A 1 -4.47 6.72 10.84
C LEU A 1 -5.07 7.85 11.69
N TYR A 2 -6.04 7.59 12.56
CA TYR A 2 -6.69 8.62 13.40
C TYR A 2 -5.68 9.44 14.22
N HIS A 3 -4.71 8.79 14.87
CA HIS A 3 -3.68 9.49 15.66
C HIS A 3 -2.71 10.31 14.81
N LEU A 4 -2.35 9.82 13.62
CA LEU A 4 -1.53 10.59 12.65
C LEU A 4 -2.27 11.84 12.16
N VAL A 5 -3.55 11.69 11.83
CA VAL A 5 -4.40 12.81 11.40
C VAL A 5 -4.55 13.84 12.52
N ARG A 6 -4.79 13.41 13.77
CA ARG A 6 -4.92 14.30 14.93
C ARG A 6 -3.62 15.05 15.28
N PHE A 7 -2.47 14.47 14.99
CA PHE A 7 -1.16 15.12 15.19
C PHE A 7 -0.89 16.19 14.12
N VAL A 8 -1.34 15.95 12.87
CA VAL A 8 -1.12 16.87 11.74
C VAL A 8 -2.17 17.99 11.71
N LEU A 9 -3.41 17.73 12.20
CA LEU A 9 -4.53 18.67 12.20
C LEU A 9 -4.24 20.07 12.79
N PRO A 10 -3.54 20.24 13.93
CA PRO A 10 -3.32 21.58 14.51
C PRO A 10 -2.39 22.48 13.69
N GLY A 11 -1.62 21.92 12.76
CA GLY A 11 -0.71 22.68 11.89
C GLY A 11 -1.27 23.03 10.52
N LEU A 12 -2.49 22.61 10.17
CA LEU A 12 -3.06 22.80 8.85
C LEU A 12 -3.99 24.02 8.75
N LEU A 13 -3.91 24.71 7.60
CA LEU A 13 -4.84 25.77 7.20
C LEU A 13 -6.27 25.22 7.01
N GLU A 14 -7.30 26.08 7.12
CA GLU A 14 -8.70 25.63 7.00
C GLU A 14 -9.04 24.91 5.68
N GLN A 15 -8.37 25.29 4.60
CA GLN A 15 -8.51 24.63 3.30
C GLN A 15 -7.94 23.19 3.31
N GLU A 16 -6.92 22.95 4.11
CA GLU A 16 -6.28 21.63 4.25
C GLU A 16 -7.09 20.69 5.16
N LYS A 17 -7.81 21.24 6.13
CA LYS A 17 -8.78 20.48 6.96
C LYS A 17 -9.85 19.82 6.11
N ARG A 18 -10.34 20.51 5.05
CA ARG A 18 -11.32 19.94 4.12
C ARG A 18 -10.78 18.71 3.38
N ILE A 19 -9.49 18.73 3.01
CA ILE A 19 -8.84 17.59 2.34
C ILE A 19 -8.78 16.39 3.29
N LEU A 20 -8.55 16.61 4.58
CA LEU A 20 -8.54 15.57 5.59
C LEU A 20 -9.93 14.97 5.86
N TYR A 21 -10.96 15.81 5.96
CA TYR A 21 -12.34 15.34 6.15
C TYR A 21 -12.83 14.46 4.98
N VAL A 22 -12.46 14.80 3.75
CA VAL A 22 -12.74 13.99 2.56
C VAL A 22 -11.80 12.79 2.48
N GLY A 23 -10.55 12.95 2.88
CA GLY A 23 -9.53 11.90 2.87
C GLY A 23 -9.81 10.75 3.82
N LEU A 24 -10.41 11.01 5.00
CA LEU A 24 -10.70 9.98 6.00
C LEU A 24 -11.64 8.87 5.47
N PRO A 25 -12.84 9.18 4.93
CA PRO A 25 -13.70 8.13 4.37
C PRO A 25 -13.06 7.44 3.17
N ILE A 26 -12.33 8.16 2.33
CA ILE A 26 -11.60 7.57 1.20
C ILE A 26 -10.52 6.62 1.72
N SER A 27 -9.81 6.97 2.80
CA SER A 27 -8.81 6.08 3.40
C SER A 27 -9.43 4.79 3.91
N MET A 28 -10.59 4.87 4.53
CA MET A 28 -11.29 3.69 5.02
C MET A 28 -11.72 2.76 3.87
N ILE A 29 -12.23 3.34 2.79
CA ILE A 29 -12.56 2.58 1.57
C ILE A 29 -11.29 1.96 0.97
N MET A 30 -10.20 2.71 0.84
CA MET A 30 -8.93 2.21 0.32
C MET A 30 -8.36 1.08 1.17
N PHE A 31 -8.47 1.19 2.50
CA PHE A 31 -8.07 0.11 3.40
C PHE A 31 -8.87 -1.17 3.16
N VAL A 32 -10.20 -1.05 3.09
CA VAL A 32 -11.08 -2.19 2.83
C VAL A 32 -10.79 -2.81 1.45
N VAL A 33 -10.59 -1.98 0.42
CA VAL A 33 -10.19 -2.45 -0.91
C VAL A 33 -8.85 -3.21 -0.85
N GLY A 34 -7.87 -2.71 -0.09
CA GLY A 34 -6.59 -3.38 0.12
C GLY A 34 -6.73 -4.74 0.81
N VAL A 35 -7.57 -4.82 1.83
CA VAL A 35 -7.91 -6.08 2.53
C VAL A 35 -8.58 -7.06 1.59
N ILE A 36 -9.58 -6.63 0.82
CA ILE A 36 -10.27 -7.48 -0.16
C ILE A 36 -9.32 -7.96 -1.25
N PHE A 37 -8.48 -7.08 -1.77
CA PHE A 37 -7.48 -7.41 -2.77
C PHE A 37 -6.48 -8.46 -2.24
N ALA A 38 -5.98 -8.28 -1.03
CA ALA A 38 -5.07 -9.25 -0.41
C ALA A 38 -5.76 -10.61 -0.22
N TYR A 39 -7.00 -10.61 0.23
CA TYR A 39 -7.75 -11.84 0.45
C TYR A 39 -8.12 -12.57 -0.85
N GLN A 40 -8.54 -11.85 -1.89
CA GLN A 40 -9.02 -12.46 -3.15
C GLN A 40 -7.92 -12.74 -4.16
N VAL A 41 -6.83 -11.96 -4.15
CA VAL A 41 -5.76 -12.07 -5.15
C VAL A 41 -4.49 -12.63 -4.54
N ILE A 42 -3.99 -12.01 -3.46
CA ILE A 42 -2.68 -12.38 -2.92
C ILE A 42 -2.73 -13.70 -2.16
N LEU A 43 -3.76 -13.91 -1.35
CA LEU A 43 -3.89 -15.14 -0.56
C LEU A 43 -4.00 -16.39 -1.43
N PRO A 44 -4.88 -16.47 -2.47
CA PRO A 44 -4.92 -17.61 -3.37
C PRO A 44 -3.63 -17.81 -4.15
N LEU A 45 -2.97 -16.71 -4.55
CA LEU A 45 -1.69 -16.76 -5.27
C LEU A 45 -0.59 -17.34 -4.38
N ALA A 46 -0.49 -16.88 -3.12
CA ALA A 46 0.43 -17.43 -2.14
C ALA A 46 0.15 -18.91 -1.87
N TYR A 47 -1.13 -19.28 -1.74
CA TYR A 47 -1.55 -20.66 -1.50
C TYR A 47 -1.21 -21.58 -2.68
N ALA A 48 -1.53 -21.17 -3.91
CA ALA A 48 -1.18 -21.90 -5.13
C ALA A 48 0.33 -22.13 -5.27
N PHE A 49 1.11 -21.11 -4.89
CA PHE A 49 2.56 -21.20 -4.88
C PHE A 49 3.06 -22.23 -3.88
N PHE A 50 2.58 -22.21 -2.62
CA PHE A 50 2.97 -23.18 -1.59
C PHE A 50 2.58 -24.62 -1.97
N LEU A 51 1.43 -24.82 -2.57
CA LEU A 51 1.02 -26.16 -3.03
C LEU A 51 1.84 -26.65 -4.22
N GLY A 52 2.31 -25.74 -5.09
CA GLY A 52 3.14 -26.09 -6.25
C GLY A 52 4.55 -26.59 -5.86
N PHE A 53 5.02 -26.30 -4.64
CA PHE A 53 6.31 -26.78 -4.09
C PHE A 53 6.13 -27.92 -3.06
N GLY A 54 4.89 -28.27 -2.70
CA GLY A 54 4.60 -29.41 -1.82
C GLY A 54 4.90 -30.72 -2.54
N THR A 55 5.91 -31.46 -2.09
CA THR A 55 6.07 -32.85 -2.47
C THR A 55 4.94 -33.66 -1.87
N GLU A 56 4.40 -34.63 -2.61
CA GLU A 56 3.24 -35.47 -2.26
C GLU A 56 3.32 -36.16 -0.88
N SER A 57 4.48 -36.11 -0.23
CA SER A 57 4.76 -36.82 1.03
C SER A 57 4.50 -35.99 2.31
N LEU A 58 4.18 -34.71 2.20
CA LEU A 58 3.96 -33.84 3.36
C LEU A 58 2.55 -33.25 3.31
N ALA A 59 1.58 -33.95 3.91
CA ALA A 59 0.33 -33.32 4.28
C ALA A 59 0.64 -32.24 5.34
N PRO A 60 0.61 -30.95 5.02
CA PRO A 60 0.90 -29.93 6.01
C PRO A 60 -0.24 -29.96 7.04
N MET A 61 0.04 -30.41 8.25
CA MET A 61 -0.86 -30.22 9.39
C MET A 61 -0.84 -28.74 9.76
N ILE A 62 -1.54 -27.92 8.97
CA ILE A 62 -1.67 -26.50 9.23
C ILE A 62 -2.61 -26.32 10.41
N SER A 63 -2.11 -25.93 11.55
CA SER A 63 -2.91 -25.51 12.69
C SER A 63 -3.78 -24.31 12.29
N ILE A 64 -5.04 -24.30 12.72
CA ILE A 64 -5.97 -23.17 12.49
C ILE A 64 -5.34 -21.84 12.96
N GLY A 65 -4.64 -21.85 14.10
CA GLY A 65 -3.94 -20.67 14.61
C GLY A 65 -2.84 -20.17 13.68
N SER A 66 -2.05 -21.07 13.10
CA SER A 66 -1.00 -20.71 12.13
C SER A 66 -1.61 -20.14 10.85
N TYR A 67 -2.72 -20.70 10.38
CA TYR A 67 -3.45 -20.20 9.22
C TYR A 67 -3.96 -18.78 9.44
N ILE A 68 -4.66 -18.53 10.58
CA ILE A 68 -5.16 -17.20 10.92
C ILE A 68 -4.02 -16.18 11.03
N SER A 69 -2.92 -16.55 11.69
CA SER A 69 -1.74 -15.67 11.83
C SER A 69 -1.14 -15.33 10.47
N PHE A 70 -1.05 -16.31 9.56
CA PHE A 70 -0.56 -16.10 8.20
C PHE A 70 -1.49 -15.16 7.41
N VAL A 71 -2.80 -15.40 7.45
CA VAL A 71 -3.79 -14.56 6.74
C VAL A 71 -3.74 -13.12 7.26
N LEU A 72 -3.75 -12.92 8.57
CA LEU A 72 -3.68 -11.59 9.17
C LEU A 72 -2.34 -10.90 8.86
N GLY A 73 -1.23 -11.63 8.97
CA GLY A 73 0.11 -11.14 8.64
C GLY A 73 0.26 -10.71 7.19
N LEU A 74 -0.54 -11.27 6.28
CA LEU A 74 -0.55 -10.92 4.88
C LEU A 74 -1.55 -9.80 4.57
N VAL A 75 -2.78 -9.90 5.05
CA VAL A 75 -3.88 -9.00 4.68
C VAL A 75 -3.72 -7.60 5.30
N LEU A 76 -3.31 -7.50 6.58
CA LEU A 76 -3.18 -6.20 7.25
C LEU A 76 -2.14 -5.28 6.62
N PRO A 77 -0.92 -5.73 6.29
CA PRO A 77 0.05 -4.89 5.59
C PRO A 77 -0.45 -4.40 4.24
N PHE A 78 -1.18 -5.22 3.46
CA PHE A 78 -1.78 -4.76 2.21
C PHE A 78 -2.81 -3.66 2.42
N GLY A 79 -3.66 -3.76 3.44
CA GLY A 79 -4.56 -2.68 3.82
C GLY A 79 -3.81 -1.36 4.06
N VAL A 80 -2.65 -1.42 4.72
CA VAL A 80 -1.80 -0.25 4.96
C VAL A 80 -1.14 0.25 3.68
N VAL A 81 -0.62 -0.64 2.84
CA VAL A 81 0.04 -0.28 1.57
C VAL A 81 -0.94 0.39 0.60
N PHE A 82 -2.21 0.01 0.61
CA PHE A 82 -3.26 0.66 -0.18
C PHE A 82 -3.54 2.11 0.25
N GLN A 83 -3.01 2.56 1.40
CA GLN A 83 -3.06 3.97 1.81
C GLN A 83 -2.02 4.83 1.07
N LEU A 84 -0.97 4.24 0.45
CA LEU A 84 0.10 4.99 -0.21
C LEU A 84 -0.42 5.99 -1.25
N PRO A 85 -1.34 5.64 -2.18
CA PRO A 85 -1.86 6.59 -3.15
C PRO A 85 -2.53 7.79 -2.48
N LEU A 86 -3.27 7.57 -1.41
CA LEU A 86 -3.98 8.63 -0.69
C LEU A 86 -3.02 9.53 0.10
N ILE A 87 -2.02 8.94 0.78
CA ILE A 87 -1.00 9.69 1.51
C ILE A 87 -0.23 10.60 0.54
N VAL A 88 0.20 10.05 -0.59
CA VAL A 88 0.91 10.80 -1.64
C VAL A 88 0.03 11.93 -2.18
N LEU A 89 -1.26 11.65 -2.41
CA LEU A 89 -2.25 12.63 -2.90
C LEU A 89 -2.41 13.79 -1.93
N ILE A 90 -2.56 13.52 -0.63
CA ILE A 90 -2.67 14.53 0.40
C ILE A 90 -1.38 15.39 0.48
N LEU A 91 -0.22 14.74 0.58
CA LEU A 91 1.07 15.44 0.67
C LEU A 91 1.39 16.27 -0.58
N THR A 92 0.94 15.82 -1.75
CA THR A 92 1.13 16.57 -3.00
C THR A 92 0.14 17.74 -3.09
N SER A 93 -1.10 17.56 -2.63
CA SER A 93 -2.11 18.62 -2.63
C SER A 93 -1.77 19.75 -1.67
N THR A 94 -1.11 19.45 -0.55
CA THR A 94 -0.59 20.45 0.41
C THR A 94 0.71 21.12 -0.04
N GLY A 95 1.35 20.61 -1.11
CA GLY A 95 2.63 21.14 -1.60
C GLY A 95 3.87 20.62 -0.87
N ILE A 96 3.69 19.77 0.15
CA ILE A 96 4.80 19.19 0.93
C ILE A 96 5.64 18.24 0.07
N LEU A 97 4.97 17.49 -0.83
CA LEU A 97 5.61 16.50 -1.68
C LEU A 97 5.44 16.85 -3.15
N SER A 98 6.54 16.87 -3.92
CA SER A 98 6.47 17.07 -5.35
C SER A 98 6.52 15.75 -6.13
N PRO A 99 5.85 15.65 -7.30
CA PRO A 99 5.96 14.46 -8.15
C PRO A 99 7.39 14.18 -8.61
N ARG A 100 8.23 15.23 -8.72
CA ARG A 100 9.65 15.09 -9.06
C ARG A 100 10.41 14.36 -7.96
N THR A 101 10.15 14.69 -6.71
CA THR A 101 10.73 14.04 -5.53
C THR A 101 10.40 12.55 -5.51
N LEU A 102 9.13 12.19 -5.74
CA LEU A 102 8.71 10.77 -5.82
C LEU A 102 9.49 10.00 -6.89
N VAL A 103 9.64 10.57 -8.09
CA VAL A 103 10.39 9.94 -9.17
C VAL A 103 11.89 9.82 -8.82
N GLN A 104 12.46 10.84 -8.20
CA GLN A 104 13.89 10.85 -7.81
C GLN A 104 14.20 9.78 -6.75
N TYR A 105 13.30 9.60 -5.78
CA TYR A 105 13.46 8.64 -4.69
C TYR A 105 12.89 7.24 -5.01
N ARG A 106 12.47 6.98 -6.26
CA ARG A 106 11.88 5.70 -6.70
C ARG A 106 12.70 4.49 -6.26
N LYS A 107 14.02 4.52 -6.40
CA LYS A 107 14.92 3.42 -6.02
C LYS A 107 14.82 3.03 -4.54
N TYR A 108 14.62 4.01 -3.66
CA TYR A 108 14.49 3.76 -2.23
C TYR A 108 13.11 3.15 -1.89
N PHE A 109 12.04 3.61 -2.58
CA PHE A 109 10.72 3.01 -2.42
C PHE A 109 10.69 1.57 -2.92
N ILE A 110 11.32 1.26 -4.04
CA ILE A 110 11.48 -0.11 -4.55
C ILE A 110 12.20 -0.97 -3.52
N LEU A 111 13.28 -0.47 -2.93
CA LEU A 111 14.02 -1.20 -1.89
C LEU A 111 13.16 -1.45 -0.65
N ILE A 112 12.43 -0.44 -0.17
CA ILE A 112 11.52 -0.59 0.99
C ILE A 112 10.43 -1.62 0.68
N ILE A 113 9.83 -1.57 -0.51
CA ILE A 113 8.81 -2.53 -0.95
C ILE A 113 9.40 -3.95 -1.01
N ALA A 114 10.62 -4.11 -1.54
CA ALA A 114 11.29 -5.40 -1.59
C ALA A 114 11.57 -5.97 -0.19
N VAL A 115 12.02 -5.13 0.74
CA VAL A 115 12.23 -5.52 2.15
C VAL A 115 10.91 -5.88 2.82
N MET A 116 9.85 -5.10 2.63
CA MET A 116 8.53 -5.42 3.17
C MET A 116 8.00 -6.74 2.61
N ALA A 117 8.12 -6.97 1.31
CA ALA A 117 7.74 -8.24 0.70
C ALA A 117 8.53 -9.41 1.29
N ALA A 118 9.85 -9.27 1.50
CA ALA A 118 10.69 -10.29 2.09
C ALA A 118 10.33 -10.62 3.55
N VAL A 119 9.85 -9.64 4.31
CA VAL A 119 9.39 -9.86 5.70
C VAL A 119 8.04 -10.58 5.74
N LEU A 120 7.18 -10.32 4.75
CA LEU A 120 5.83 -10.87 4.68
C LEU A 120 5.76 -12.26 4.06
N THR A 121 6.78 -12.64 3.27
CA THR A 121 6.86 -13.95 2.61
C THR A 121 7.98 -14.79 3.20
N PRO A 122 7.88 -16.13 3.11
CA PRO A 122 9.05 -16.98 3.29
C PRO A 122 10.21 -16.54 2.39
N PRO A 123 11.47 -16.87 2.72
CA PRO A 123 12.66 -16.46 1.96
C PRO A 123 12.72 -17.15 0.59
N ASP A 124 11.85 -16.75 -0.31
CA ASP A 124 11.70 -17.24 -1.67
C ASP A 124 11.51 -16.08 -2.66
N VAL A 125 12.34 -16.06 -3.69
CA VAL A 125 12.40 -14.95 -4.66
C VAL A 125 11.09 -14.78 -5.42
N ILE A 126 10.39 -15.88 -5.74
CA ILE A 126 9.18 -15.84 -6.55
C ILE A 126 8.02 -15.26 -5.73
N SER A 127 7.81 -15.77 -4.50
CA SER A 127 6.81 -15.22 -3.58
C SER A 127 7.06 -13.75 -3.27
N GLN A 128 8.32 -13.38 -3.04
CA GLN A 128 8.71 -12.00 -2.80
C GLN A 128 8.37 -11.10 -3.99
N LEU A 129 8.66 -11.53 -5.22
CA LEU A 129 8.32 -10.75 -6.43
C LEU A 129 6.81 -10.64 -6.62
N LEU A 130 6.05 -11.71 -6.40
CA LEU A 130 4.59 -11.72 -6.50
C LEU A 130 3.95 -10.75 -5.50
N MET A 131 4.52 -10.61 -4.30
CA MET A 131 4.05 -9.67 -3.29
C MET A 131 4.51 -8.23 -3.58
N ALA A 132 5.73 -8.04 -4.05
CA ALA A 132 6.27 -6.73 -4.37
C ALA A 132 5.57 -6.06 -5.56
N LEU A 133 5.15 -6.84 -6.56
CA LEU A 133 4.60 -6.33 -7.81
C LEU A 133 3.33 -5.48 -7.63
N PRO A 134 2.29 -5.91 -6.88
CA PRO A 134 1.13 -5.06 -6.59
C PRO A 134 1.50 -3.77 -5.82
N MET A 135 2.44 -3.86 -4.89
CA MET A 135 2.91 -2.69 -4.12
C MET A 135 3.62 -1.69 -5.03
N LEU A 136 4.42 -2.15 -5.98
CA LEU A 136 5.07 -1.32 -7.00
C LEU A 136 4.04 -0.65 -7.91
N ILE A 137 3.02 -1.37 -8.34
CA ILE A 137 1.92 -0.82 -9.15
C ILE A 137 1.22 0.30 -8.39
N LEU A 138 0.89 0.10 -7.11
CA LEU A 138 0.27 1.13 -6.27
C LEU A 138 1.16 2.37 -6.12
N TYR A 139 2.47 2.18 -5.99
CA TYR A 139 3.42 3.28 -5.95
C TYR A 139 3.44 4.07 -7.26
N GLU A 140 3.48 3.40 -8.42
CA GLU A 140 3.41 4.05 -9.73
C GLU A 140 2.09 4.80 -9.93
N ILE A 141 0.96 4.21 -9.54
CA ILE A 141 -0.34 4.89 -9.55
C ILE A 141 -0.27 6.16 -8.71
N SER A 142 0.36 6.12 -7.53
CA SER A 142 0.54 7.29 -6.66
C SER A 142 1.30 8.41 -7.35
N ILE A 143 2.37 8.09 -8.09
CA ILE A 143 3.13 9.08 -8.88
C ILE A 143 2.27 9.71 -9.98
N VAL A 144 1.49 8.89 -10.68
CA VAL A 144 0.59 9.38 -11.75
C VAL A 144 -0.45 10.34 -11.16
N LEU A 145 -1.09 9.96 -10.05
CA LEU A 145 -2.07 10.80 -9.35
C LEU A 145 -1.43 12.13 -8.89
N ALA A 146 -0.23 12.09 -8.32
CA ALA A 146 0.50 13.27 -7.91
C ALA A 146 0.75 14.24 -9.08
N LYS A 147 1.17 13.72 -10.24
CA LYS A 147 1.37 14.52 -11.46
C LYS A 147 0.07 15.17 -11.95
N LEU A 148 -1.04 14.44 -11.92
CA LEU A 148 -2.35 14.97 -12.34
C LEU A 148 -2.83 16.12 -11.44
N ILE A 149 -2.62 16.03 -10.13
CA ILE A 149 -3.00 17.09 -9.18
C ILE A 149 -2.21 18.37 -9.44
N VAL A 150 -0.88 18.27 -9.55
CA VAL A 150 -0.03 19.44 -9.80
C VAL A 150 -0.38 20.10 -11.12
N ARG A 151 -0.65 19.32 -12.17
CA ARG A 151 -1.07 19.85 -13.47
C ARG A 151 -2.40 20.61 -13.39
N ARG A 152 -3.37 20.08 -12.61
CA ARG A 152 -4.66 20.75 -12.40
C ARG A 152 -4.56 22.04 -11.60
N LYS A 153 -3.66 22.11 -10.60
CA LYS A 153 -3.39 23.35 -9.85
C LYS A 153 -2.77 24.42 -10.75
N GLY A 154 -1.72 24.10 -11.49
CA GLY A 154 -1.09 25.06 -12.41
C GLY A 154 -1.99 25.56 -13.55
N ALA A 155 -3.03 24.81 -13.93
CA ALA A 155 -4.03 25.26 -14.91
C ALA A 155 -5.11 26.16 -14.31
N LYS A 156 -5.21 26.28 -12.98
CA LYS A 156 -6.16 27.15 -12.28
C LYS A 156 -5.58 28.51 -11.89
N ASP A 157 -4.25 28.58 -11.85
CA ASP A 157 -3.50 29.78 -11.46
C ASP A 157 -3.06 30.62 -12.69
N ASN A 158 -3.39 30.19 -13.92
CA ASN A 158 -3.33 30.92 -15.20
C ASN A 158 -4.73 31.28 -15.71
#